data_08458719b1681843a0352ec5451d8a7d
#
_entry.id   08458719b1681843a0352ec5451d8a7d
#
_cell.length_a   1.000
_cell.length_b   1.000
_cell.length_c   1.000
_cell.angle_alpha   90.00
_cell.angle_beta   90.00
_cell.angle_gamma   90.00
#
_symmetry.space_group_name_H-M   'P 1'
#
loop_
_entity.id
_entity.type
_entity.pdbx_description
1 polymer ?
#
loop_
_entity_poly.entity_id
_entity_poly.type
_entity_poly.pdbx_seq_one_letter_code
_entity_poly.pdbx_strand_id
1 'polypeptide(L)'
;GSGQPQGVFAAGGGTAGLTLAATGAITGAEVVELYHKLGSYYSEGAVWTTRNSTLGAIRGLQGTQFLFSPTPQGDAPYGDLYSKRVLLSDQITAMGAGVKCIAIGNWAFYALVERSGLVVSRNPYLRQATGQVSFFVNARWGGDVLQAEAFQYATNAAS
;
A
#
# COMPACT_ATOMS: atom_id res chain seq x y z
N GLY A 1 14.30 5.63 1.34
CA GLY A 1 14.92 4.54 2.04
C GLY A 1 16.39 4.33 1.69
N SER A 2 17.21 4.05 2.67
CA SER A 2 18.62 3.78 2.47
C SER A 2 18.82 2.50 1.64
N GLY A 3 19.04 2.65 0.33
CA GLY A 3 19.30 1.53 -0.58
C GLY A 3 18.08 0.64 -0.92
N GLN A 4 16.87 1.09 -0.58
CA GLN A 4 15.61 0.37 -0.88
C GLN A 4 14.57 1.33 -1.48
N PRO A 5 13.63 0.84 -2.30
CA PRO A 5 12.50 1.64 -2.75
C PRO A 5 11.73 2.26 -1.56
N GLN A 6 11.35 3.52 -1.67
CA GLN A 6 10.58 4.20 -0.64
C GLN A 6 9.09 3.83 -0.79
N GLY A 7 8.49 3.32 0.28
CA GLY A 7 7.07 3.01 0.29
C GLY A 7 6.21 4.22 0.65
N VAL A 8 4.93 4.19 0.27
CA VAL A 8 3.94 5.25 0.58
C VAL A 8 3.80 5.50 2.08
N PHE A 9 3.93 4.47 2.91
CA PHE A 9 3.87 4.56 4.37
C PHE A 9 5.20 4.99 5.02
N ALA A 10 6.28 5.10 4.25
CA ALA A 10 7.56 5.56 4.77
C ALA A 10 7.54 7.07 5.07
N ALA A 11 8.52 7.54 5.84
CA ALA A 11 8.70 8.98 6.05
C ALA A 11 9.00 9.65 4.70
N GLY A 12 8.19 10.65 4.33
CA GLY A 12 8.30 11.36 3.05
C GLY A 12 7.61 10.67 1.86
N GLY A 13 7.03 9.46 2.05
CA GLY A 13 6.31 8.75 0.99
C GLY A 13 4.94 9.35 0.68
N GLY A 14 4.07 9.41 1.66
CA GLY A 14 2.72 10.01 1.55
C GLY A 14 2.51 11.07 2.61
N THR A 15 1.37 11.75 2.55
CA THR A 15 0.94 12.75 3.54
C THR A 15 0.09 12.09 4.62
N ALA A 16 0.28 12.50 5.88
CA ALA A 16 -0.59 12.07 6.97
C ALA A 16 -1.96 12.75 6.84
N GLY A 17 -2.94 11.99 6.33
CA GLY A 17 -4.30 12.49 6.14
C GLY A 17 -5.10 12.57 7.42
N LEU A 18 -5.03 11.53 8.25
CA LEU A 18 -5.86 11.41 9.45
C LEU A 18 -5.16 10.61 10.54
N THR A 19 -5.35 11.03 11.78
CA THR A 19 -5.10 10.19 12.95
C THR A 19 -6.45 9.63 13.42
N LEU A 20 -6.58 8.31 13.43
CA LEU A 20 -7.79 7.62 13.87
C LEU A 20 -8.02 7.83 15.37
N ALA A 21 -9.27 7.90 15.79
CA ALA A 21 -9.62 8.12 17.19
C ALA A 21 -9.28 6.92 18.09
N ALA A 22 -9.27 5.71 17.51
CA ALA A 22 -9.05 4.48 18.28
C ALA A 22 -7.72 3.80 17.94
N THR A 23 -7.13 3.13 18.93
CA THR A 23 -5.82 2.47 18.83
C THR A 23 -5.84 1.21 17.94
N GLY A 24 -6.94 0.61 17.66
CA GLY A 24 -7.01 -0.63 16.88
C GLY A 24 -8.31 -0.78 16.13
N ALA A 25 -9.03 0.32 15.93
CA ALA A 25 -10.29 0.34 15.21
C ALA A 25 -10.33 1.51 14.23
N ILE A 26 -11.21 1.42 13.26
CA ILE A 26 -11.50 2.47 12.29
C ILE A 26 -13.01 2.58 12.16
N THR A 27 -13.52 3.78 11.95
CA THR A 27 -14.94 4.04 11.75
C THR A 27 -15.26 4.34 10.29
N GLY A 28 -16.51 4.15 9.88
CA GLY A 28 -16.92 4.48 8.52
C GLY A 28 -16.77 5.97 8.19
N ALA A 29 -17.00 6.85 9.18
CA ALA A 29 -16.80 8.29 9.02
C ALA A 29 -15.34 8.65 8.75
N GLU A 30 -14.39 8.02 9.44
CA GLU A 30 -12.96 8.23 9.23
C GLU A 30 -12.49 7.77 7.84
N VAL A 31 -13.07 6.69 7.31
CA VAL A 31 -12.80 6.25 5.92
C VAL A 31 -13.26 7.30 4.91
N VAL A 32 -14.46 7.86 5.09
CA VAL A 32 -15.00 8.93 4.25
C VAL A 32 -14.15 10.20 4.37
N GLU A 33 -13.77 10.58 5.60
CA GLU A 33 -12.91 11.74 5.83
C GLU A 33 -11.56 11.59 5.13
N LEU A 34 -10.92 10.41 5.24
CA LEU A 34 -9.65 10.13 4.57
C LEU A 34 -9.76 10.27 3.05
N TYR A 35 -10.88 9.81 2.46
CA TYR A 35 -11.13 9.98 1.03
C TYR A 35 -11.18 11.47 0.64
N HIS A 36 -11.90 12.29 1.41
CA HIS A 36 -12.06 13.71 1.12
C HIS A 36 -10.83 14.57 1.45
N LYS A 37 -9.85 14.02 2.18
CA LYS A 37 -8.52 14.64 2.35
C LYS A 37 -7.66 14.54 1.09
N LEU A 38 -7.96 13.58 0.21
CA LEU A 38 -7.27 13.49 -1.07
C LEU A 38 -7.76 14.62 -1.99
N GLY A 39 -6.84 15.39 -2.56
CA GLY A 39 -7.19 16.45 -3.51
C GLY A 39 -7.97 15.90 -4.71
N SER A 40 -8.96 16.65 -5.20
CA SER A 40 -9.84 16.23 -6.32
C SER A 40 -9.05 15.85 -7.58
N TYR A 41 -7.93 16.52 -7.82
CA TYR A 41 -7.05 16.22 -8.94
C TYR A 41 -6.50 14.79 -8.92
N TYR A 42 -6.25 14.24 -7.71
CA TYR A 42 -5.68 12.90 -7.55
C TYR A 42 -6.75 11.81 -7.40
N SER A 43 -8.00 12.19 -7.19
CA SER A 43 -9.08 11.27 -6.85
C SER A 43 -9.52 10.37 -8.01
N GLU A 44 -9.34 10.78 -9.27
CA GLU A 44 -9.84 10.04 -10.43
C GLU A 44 -9.21 8.65 -10.55
N GLY A 45 -7.89 8.56 -10.43
CA GLY A 45 -7.13 7.30 -10.47
C GLY A 45 -6.78 6.73 -9.09
N ALA A 46 -7.45 7.19 -8.03
CA ALA A 46 -7.12 6.78 -6.68
C ALA A 46 -7.52 5.34 -6.37
N VAL A 47 -6.68 4.66 -5.62
CA VAL A 47 -6.85 3.26 -5.20
C VAL A 47 -6.57 3.16 -3.71
N TRP A 48 -7.41 2.43 -3.00
CA TRP A 48 -7.18 2.08 -1.60
C TRP A 48 -6.11 1.01 -1.48
N THR A 49 -5.26 1.15 -0.48
CA THR A 49 -4.24 0.16 -0.16
C THR A 49 -4.29 -0.14 1.32
N THR A 50 -4.54 -1.40 1.66
CA THR A 50 -4.68 -1.83 3.05
C THR A 50 -4.35 -3.31 3.21
N ARG A 51 -4.36 -3.80 4.44
CA ARG A 51 -4.26 -5.23 4.76
C ARG A 51 -5.65 -5.88 4.79
N ASN A 52 -5.72 -7.17 4.47
CA ASN A 52 -6.98 -7.92 4.47
C ASN A 52 -7.70 -7.89 5.85
N SER A 53 -6.97 -7.96 6.95
CA SER A 53 -7.54 -7.86 8.30
C SER A 53 -8.20 -6.51 8.57
N THR A 54 -7.59 -5.42 8.10
CA THR A 54 -8.15 -4.07 8.20
C THR A 54 -9.40 -3.90 7.34
N LEU A 55 -9.38 -4.44 6.11
CA LEU A 55 -10.56 -4.45 5.24
C LEU A 55 -11.71 -5.25 5.87
N GLY A 56 -11.41 -6.40 6.48
CA GLY A 56 -12.39 -7.20 7.22
C GLY A 56 -13.02 -6.43 8.38
N ALA A 57 -12.22 -5.67 9.14
CA ALA A 57 -12.72 -4.83 10.21
C ALA A 57 -13.65 -3.71 9.69
N ILE A 58 -13.29 -3.05 8.58
CA ILE A 58 -14.12 -2.02 7.94
C ILE A 58 -15.45 -2.63 7.46
N ARG A 59 -15.43 -3.81 6.85
CA ARG A 59 -16.64 -4.50 6.39
C ARG A 59 -17.54 -4.96 7.53
N GLY A 60 -16.97 -5.26 8.70
CA GLY A 60 -17.72 -5.63 9.90
C GLY A 60 -18.44 -4.48 10.59
N LEU A 61 -18.19 -3.23 10.19
CA LEU A 61 -18.84 -2.07 10.78
C LEU A 61 -20.34 -2.02 10.37
N GLN A 62 -21.21 -1.89 11.36
CA GLN A 62 -22.64 -1.72 11.10
C GLN A 62 -22.93 -0.33 10.49
N GLY A 63 -23.87 -0.28 9.55
CA GLY A 63 -24.31 0.97 8.94
C GLY A 63 -23.38 1.53 7.86
N THR A 64 -22.36 0.78 7.44
CA THR A 64 -21.37 1.22 6.43
C THR A 64 -21.61 0.64 5.04
N GLN A 65 -22.81 0.10 4.78
CA GLN A 65 -23.14 -0.45 3.45
C GLN A 65 -22.95 0.54 2.31
N PHE A 66 -23.02 1.84 2.58
CA PHE A 66 -22.76 2.88 1.59
C PHE A 66 -21.28 2.97 1.17
N LEU A 67 -20.35 2.40 1.96
CA LEU A 67 -18.93 2.36 1.62
C LEU A 67 -18.60 1.29 0.57
N PHE A 68 -19.46 0.28 0.44
CA PHE A 68 -19.24 -0.86 -0.44
C PHE A 68 -20.31 -0.94 -1.51
N SER A 69 -19.92 -1.28 -2.73
CA SER A 69 -20.89 -1.63 -3.75
C SER A 69 -21.64 -2.91 -3.36
N PRO A 70 -22.98 -2.94 -3.46
CA PRO A 70 -23.76 -4.13 -3.12
C PRO A 70 -23.49 -5.33 -4.02
N THR A 71 -22.96 -5.09 -5.21
CA THR A 71 -22.52 -6.13 -6.13
C THR A 71 -21.05 -5.94 -6.44
N PRO A 72 -20.18 -6.95 -6.23
CA PRO A 72 -18.82 -6.92 -6.73
C PRO A 72 -18.88 -6.77 -8.25
N GLN A 73 -18.59 -5.60 -8.75
CA GLN A 73 -18.48 -5.38 -10.19
C GLN A 73 -17.04 -5.70 -10.61
N GLY A 74 -16.90 -6.70 -11.46
CA GLY A 74 -15.66 -7.04 -12.12
C GLY A 74 -14.75 -8.00 -11.34
N ASP A 75 -13.56 -8.14 -11.86
CA ASP A 75 -12.53 -9.12 -11.51
C ASP A 75 -11.76 -8.78 -10.21
N ALA A 76 -12.29 -7.86 -9.39
CA ALA A 76 -11.69 -7.50 -8.12
C ALA A 76 -12.26 -8.37 -6.98
N PRO A 77 -11.54 -9.39 -6.49
CA PRO A 77 -12.05 -10.31 -5.47
C PRO A 77 -12.35 -9.61 -4.14
N TYR A 78 -11.92 -8.37 -3.98
CA TYR A 78 -12.04 -7.60 -2.74
C TYR A 78 -13.07 -6.46 -2.81
N GLY A 79 -13.72 -6.27 -3.97
CA GLY A 79 -14.73 -5.25 -4.20
C GLY A 79 -14.18 -3.82 -4.13
N ASP A 80 -15.09 -2.88 -4.14
CA ASP A 80 -14.79 -1.45 -4.05
C ASP A 80 -15.05 -0.93 -2.64
N LEU A 81 -14.24 0.00 -2.20
CA LEU A 81 -14.44 0.80 -1.00
C LEU A 81 -14.68 2.24 -1.43
N TYR A 82 -15.87 2.78 -1.13
CA TYR A 82 -16.27 4.13 -1.55
C TYR A 82 -16.04 4.37 -3.06
N SER A 83 -16.54 3.43 -3.89
CA SER A 83 -16.42 3.44 -5.36
C SER A 83 -14.99 3.49 -5.90
N LYS A 84 -14.00 3.13 -5.09
CA LYS A 84 -12.61 3.01 -5.49
C LYS A 84 -12.08 1.60 -5.21
N ARG A 85 -11.29 1.11 -6.14
CA ARG A 85 -10.66 -0.22 -6.05
C ARG A 85 -9.82 -0.35 -4.78
N VAL A 86 -9.83 -1.55 -4.18
CA VAL A 86 -8.97 -1.90 -3.04
C VAL A 86 -7.84 -2.82 -3.49
N LEU A 87 -6.62 -2.46 -3.16
CA LEU A 87 -5.45 -3.33 -3.26
C LEU A 87 -5.08 -3.84 -1.88
N LEU A 88 -4.91 -5.14 -1.75
CA LEU A 88 -4.47 -5.76 -0.51
C LEU A 88 -2.98 -6.05 -0.54
N SER A 89 -2.32 -5.80 0.60
CA SER A 89 -0.92 -6.15 0.80
C SER A 89 -0.69 -6.62 2.23
N ASP A 90 -0.12 -7.80 2.37
CA ASP A 90 0.27 -8.35 3.68
C ASP A 90 1.50 -7.66 4.27
N GLN A 91 2.21 -6.88 3.48
CA GLN A 91 3.34 -6.06 3.95
C GLN A 91 2.88 -4.86 4.79
N ILE A 92 1.61 -4.47 4.69
CA ILE A 92 1.04 -3.41 5.52
C ILE A 92 0.81 -3.97 6.92
N THR A 93 1.24 -3.23 7.93
CA THR A 93 1.06 -3.63 9.33
C THR A 93 -0.42 -3.65 9.70
N ALA A 94 -0.84 -4.65 10.47
CA ALA A 94 -2.19 -4.70 11.00
C ALA A 94 -2.47 -3.50 11.92
N MET A 95 -3.75 -3.16 12.12
CA MET A 95 -4.16 -2.08 13.02
C MET A 95 -3.58 -2.28 14.43
N GLY A 96 -3.08 -1.21 15.00
CA GLY A 96 -2.45 -1.17 16.33
C GLY A 96 -2.02 0.25 16.70
N ALA A 97 -1.52 0.47 17.91
CA ALA A 97 -1.10 1.79 18.39
C ALA A 97 -0.06 2.45 17.47
N GLY A 98 -0.36 3.66 17.00
CA GLY A 98 0.55 4.46 16.18
C GLY A 98 0.88 3.89 14.80
N VAL A 99 0.16 2.86 14.33
CA VAL A 99 0.44 2.17 13.07
C VAL A 99 -0.32 2.81 11.91
N LYS A 100 0.34 2.94 10.78
CA LYS A 100 -0.26 3.33 9.50
C LYS A 100 -0.90 2.10 8.86
N CYS A 101 -2.23 2.04 8.79
CA CYS A 101 -2.97 0.82 8.46
C CYS A 101 -3.69 0.86 7.11
N ILE A 102 -4.00 2.06 6.60
CA ILE A 102 -4.72 2.25 5.35
C ILE A 102 -4.22 3.51 4.65
N ALA A 103 -4.15 3.46 3.35
CA ALA A 103 -3.85 4.61 2.49
C ALA A 103 -4.78 4.64 1.28
N ILE A 104 -5.00 5.84 0.79
CA ILE A 104 -5.60 6.09 -0.52
C ILE A 104 -4.66 6.96 -1.33
N GLY A 105 -4.53 6.69 -2.60
CA GLY A 105 -3.70 7.53 -3.46
C GLY A 105 -3.72 7.11 -4.92
N ASN A 106 -3.17 7.98 -5.75
CA ASN A 106 -3.04 7.76 -7.17
C ASN A 106 -1.64 7.25 -7.51
N TRP A 107 -1.55 5.98 -7.86
CA TRP A 107 -0.29 5.28 -8.16
C TRP A 107 0.41 5.78 -9.42
N ALA A 108 -0.22 6.61 -10.27
CA ALA A 108 0.45 7.28 -11.38
C ALA A 108 1.55 8.26 -10.90
N PHE A 109 1.48 8.71 -9.65
CA PHE A 109 2.47 9.57 -9.01
C PHE A 109 3.53 8.81 -8.19
N TYR A 110 3.66 7.50 -8.41
CA TYR A 110 4.74 6.68 -7.87
C TYR A 110 5.67 6.27 -9.01
N ALA A 111 6.95 6.62 -8.91
CA ALA A 111 7.95 6.21 -9.88
C ALA A 111 8.63 4.92 -9.45
N LEU A 112 8.64 3.94 -10.34
CA LEU A 112 9.46 2.74 -10.22
C LEU A 112 10.55 2.80 -11.29
N VAL A 113 11.81 2.76 -10.86
CA VAL A 113 12.96 2.87 -11.74
C VAL A 113 13.77 1.59 -11.69
N GLU A 114 14.01 0.99 -12.82
CA GLU A 114 14.95 -0.09 -12.99
C GLU A 114 16.32 0.48 -13.42
N ARG A 115 17.31 0.37 -12.54
CA ARG A 115 18.67 0.82 -12.83
C ARG A 115 19.48 -0.22 -13.58
N SER A 116 19.28 -1.48 -13.27
CA SER A 116 19.97 -2.60 -13.91
C SER A 116 18.97 -3.73 -14.05
N GLY A 117 18.74 -4.17 -15.28
CA GLY A 117 17.93 -5.32 -15.58
C GLY A 117 18.44 -6.60 -14.92
N LEU A 118 17.68 -7.66 -15.04
CA LEU A 118 18.04 -8.97 -14.53
C LEU A 118 19.30 -9.48 -15.23
N VAL A 119 20.41 -9.56 -14.51
CA VAL A 119 21.67 -10.12 -15.00
C VAL A 119 21.89 -11.46 -14.33
N VAL A 120 21.97 -12.52 -15.13
CA VAL A 120 22.29 -13.88 -14.66
C VAL A 120 23.72 -14.19 -15.03
N SER A 121 24.56 -14.45 -14.04
CA SER A 121 25.95 -14.89 -14.23
C SER A 121 26.14 -16.30 -13.71
N ARG A 122 26.79 -17.14 -14.54
CA ARG A 122 27.13 -18.51 -14.19
C ARG A 122 28.56 -18.56 -13.68
N ASN A 123 28.77 -19.11 -12.47
CA ASN A 123 30.08 -19.34 -11.91
C ASN A 123 30.32 -20.84 -11.65
N PRO A 124 31.05 -21.53 -12.51
CA PRO A 124 31.33 -22.95 -12.33
C PRO A 124 32.45 -23.22 -11.30
N TYR A 125 33.23 -22.19 -10.93
CA TYR A 125 34.44 -22.38 -10.12
C TYR A 125 34.14 -22.36 -8.61
N LEU A 126 33.14 -21.64 -8.17
CA LEU A 126 32.85 -21.42 -6.75
C LEU A 126 32.59 -22.72 -5.97
N ARG A 127 31.97 -23.71 -6.62
CA ARG A 127 31.64 -25.01 -6.02
C ARG A 127 32.13 -26.20 -6.85
N GLN A 128 33.26 -26.04 -7.53
CA GLN A 128 33.84 -27.07 -8.39
C GLN A 128 34.17 -28.35 -7.63
N ALA A 129 34.63 -28.25 -6.37
CA ALA A 129 34.96 -29.39 -5.54
C ALA A 129 33.75 -30.29 -5.21
N THR A 130 32.54 -29.75 -5.26
CA THR A 130 31.28 -30.48 -5.00
C THR A 130 30.52 -30.84 -6.27
N GLY A 131 31.07 -30.54 -7.46
CA GLY A 131 30.41 -30.77 -8.76
C GLY A 131 29.20 -29.89 -9.03
N GLN A 132 29.02 -28.80 -8.29
CA GLN A 132 27.89 -27.89 -8.40
C GLN A 132 28.28 -26.62 -9.19
N VAL A 133 27.29 -26.06 -9.91
CA VAL A 133 27.42 -24.77 -10.60
C VAL A 133 26.54 -23.72 -9.90
N SER A 134 27.13 -22.57 -9.57
CA SER A 134 26.43 -21.47 -8.93
C SER A 134 25.94 -20.47 -9.98
N PHE A 135 24.67 -20.07 -9.87
CA PHE A 135 24.10 -19.01 -10.67
C PHE A 135 23.82 -17.80 -9.76
N PHE A 136 24.31 -16.63 -10.15
CA PHE A 136 24.06 -15.37 -9.47
C PHE A 136 23.08 -14.55 -10.30
N VAL A 137 22.01 -14.12 -9.65
CA VAL A 137 20.98 -13.28 -10.27
C VAL A 137 21.01 -11.93 -9.58
N ASN A 138 21.29 -10.88 -10.33
CA ASN A 138 21.36 -9.52 -9.82
C ASN A 138 20.34 -8.63 -10.56
N ALA A 139 19.60 -7.83 -9.81
CA ALA A 139 18.76 -6.78 -10.34
C ALA A 139 18.81 -5.58 -9.39
N ARG A 140 18.62 -4.37 -9.91
CA ARG A 140 18.59 -3.14 -9.11
C ARG A 140 17.37 -2.33 -9.46
N TRP A 141 16.52 -2.16 -8.45
CA TRP A 141 15.27 -1.41 -8.54
C TRP A 141 15.30 -0.26 -7.54
N GLY A 142 14.75 0.87 -7.95
CA GLY A 142 14.48 2.03 -7.09
C GLY A 142 13.02 2.40 -7.21
N GLY A 143 12.46 3.02 -6.20
CA GLY A 143 11.10 3.55 -6.26
C GLY A 143 10.93 4.68 -5.26
N ASP A 144 10.18 5.69 -5.66
CA ASP A 144 9.90 6.84 -4.83
C ASP A 144 8.56 7.47 -5.20
N VAL A 145 7.99 8.19 -4.25
CA VAL A 145 6.77 8.98 -4.44
C VAL A 145 7.15 10.31 -5.07
N LEU A 146 6.63 10.58 -6.28
CA LEU A 146 6.87 11.85 -6.99
C LEU A 146 6.14 13.02 -6.33
N GLN A 147 4.96 12.76 -5.77
CA GLN A 147 4.10 13.76 -5.16
C GLN A 147 3.49 13.20 -3.88
N ALA A 148 3.93 13.66 -2.73
CA ALA A 148 3.44 13.16 -1.45
C ALA A 148 1.95 13.43 -1.23
N GLU A 149 1.43 14.55 -1.75
CA GLU A 149 0.01 14.92 -1.66
C GLU A 149 -0.93 13.99 -2.43
N ALA A 150 -0.40 13.24 -3.41
CA ALA A 150 -1.17 12.25 -4.18
C ALA A 150 -1.50 10.99 -3.35
N PHE A 151 -0.94 10.87 -2.14
CA PHE A 151 -1.15 9.75 -1.24
C PHE A 151 -1.49 10.26 0.16
N GLN A 152 -2.62 9.81 0.69
CA GLN A 152 -3.07 10.10 2.04
C GLN A 152 -3.13 8.80 2.83
N TYR A 153 -2.59 8.78 4.04
CA TYR A 153 -2.68 7.60 4.91
C TYR A 153 -3.29 7.95 6.27
N ALA A 154 -3.94 6.97 6.87
CA ALA A 154 -4.41 7.07 8.23
C ALA A 154 -3.47 6.33 9.19
N THR A 155 -3.23 6.96 10.34
CA THR A 155 -2.46 6.40 11.44
C THR A 155 -3.38 6.16 12.62
N ASN A 156 -3.35 4.98 13.23
CA ASN A 156 -4.09 4.72 14.47
C ASN A 156 -3.58 5.62 15.60
N ALA A 157 -4.46 5.93 16.56
CA ALA A 157 -4.06 6.64 17.75
C ALA A 157 -2.89 5.92 18.44
N ALA A 158 -1.93 6.71 18.93
CA ALA A 158 -0.96 6.22 19.90
C ALA A 158 -1.68 6.07 21.25
N SER A 159 -1.45 4.99 21.95
CA SER A 159 -1.99 4.79 23.31
C SER A 159 -1.44 5.79 24.30
#